data_d7150679c9b79be6bf4dae72ad2b1c5e
#
_entry.id   d7150679c9b79be6bf4dae72ad2b1c5e
#
_cell.length_a   1.000
_cell.length_b   1.000
_cell.length_c   1.000
_cell.angle_alpha   90.00
_cell.angle_beta   90.00
_cell.angle_gamma   90.00
#
_symmetry.space_group_name_H-M   'P 1'
#
loop_
_entity.id
_entity.type
_entity.pdbx_description
1 polymer ?
#
loop_
_entity_poly.entity_id
_entity_poly.type
_entity_poly.pdbx_seq_one_letter_code
_entity_poly.pdbx_strand_id
1 'polypeptide(L)'
;MVSKHHYAQHLAAMGNRVFFLAPASTEEVEIPYGVKILDPPKVPKGMRYFPAFWRLIQHRKIGKQLQEQAGAAFDIVWTFDTSVCFDLKEIAPKAVRILHVVDLSMEFEWKLAALSADICLGSSQRIKERLVKVNPNAHFIHHGYTKYPIVGNLLESDRPKIVYAGNLTIAYLDQSRLLSLVRNNSEYDFHFIGDRGNSNLSMGRTSEFLSELESLDNVILHDAVNPELLASYYASADALLICYNPIYREQISNPHKAMEYLGSGKPILSTWLEEYAEHQDLIFMTDDLTGYTEGLKQLLKEDDLDKQEKRKAFARNNTYLKQIEKIENLLKTLGS
;
A
#
# COMPACT_ATOMS: atom_id res chain seq x y z
N MET A 1 4.39 3.41 7.99
CA MET A 1 5.29 3.37 6.79
C MET A 1 4.49 2.99 5.56
N VAL A 2 4.91 3.45 4.36
CA VAL A 2 4.33 3.03 3.07
C VAL A 2 5.43 2.39 2.22
N SER A 3 5.08 1.73 1.12
CA SER A 3 6.01 0.91 0.29
C SER A 3 7.37 1.57 0.03
N LYS A 4 7.41 2.87 -0.33
CA LYS A 4 8.67 3.59 -0.61
C LYS A 4 9.65 3.61 0.56
N HIS A 5 9.16 3.68 1.80
CA HIS A 5 9.99 3.65 3.01
C HIS A 5 10.62 2.27 3.23
N HIS A 6 9.84 1.20 3.03
CA HIS A 6 10.35 -0.17 3.12
C HIS A 6 11.43 -0.46 2.06
N TYR A 7 11.21 -0.05 0.80
CA TYR A 7 12.24 -0.18 -0.23
C TYR A 7 13.52 0.56 0.15
N ALA A 8 13.42 1.81 0.61
CA ALA A 8 14.57 2.60 1.02
C ALA A 8 15.35 1.94 2.16
N GLN A 9 14.65 1.43 3.17
CA GLN A 9 15.23 0.74 4.33
C GLN A 9 15.97 -0.54 3.91
N HIS A 10 15.33 -1.40 3.11
CA HIS A 10 15.95 -2.64 2.67
C HIS A 10 17.16 -2.39 1.76
N LEU A 11 17.08 -1.44 0.84
CA LEU A 11 18.22 -1.07 0.00
C LEU A 11 19.39 -0.55 0.84
N ALA A 12 19.14 0.28 1.86
CA ALA A 12 20.19 0.73 2.76
C ALA A 12 20.81 -0.44 3.56
N ALA A 13 19.98 -1.36 4.06
CA ALA A 13 20.45 -2.56 4.75
C ALA A 13 21.29 -3.50 3.85
N MET A 14 21.09 -3.48 2.54
CA MET A 14 21.89 -4.19 1.54
C MET A 14 23.23 -3.51 1.24
N GLY A 15 23.56 -2.39 1.91
CA GLY A 15 24.80 -1.64 1.74
C GLY A 15 24.79 -0.57 0.67
N ASN A 16 23.63 -0.24 0.09
CA ASN A 16 23.51 0.86 -0.85
C ASN A 16 23.49 2.22 -0.13
N ARG A 17 24.05 3.25 -0.77
CA ARG A 17 23.88 4.63 -0.33
C ARG A 17 22.51 5.14 -0.80
N VAL A 18 21.55 5.18 0.12
CA VAL A 18 20.18 5.57 -0.20
C VAL A 18 19.93 7.03 0.19
N PHE A 19 19.44 7.79 -0.77
CA PHE A 19 18.99 9.16 -0.59
C PHE A 19 17.46 9.18 -0.75
N PHE A 20 16.76 9.72 0.23
CA PHE A 20 15.32 9.79 0.22
C PHE A 20 14.85 11.24 0.13
N LEU A 21 14.07 11.55 -0.89
CA LEU A 21 13.46 12.86 -1.04
C LEU A 21 12.16 12.90 -0.23
N ALA A 22 12.18 13.60 0.91
CA ALA A 22 11.00 13.76 1.73
C ALA A 22 9.99 14.72 1.06
N PRO A 23 8.67 14.52 1.24
CA PRO A 23 7.70 15.51 0.85
C PRO A 23 7.93 16.82 1.63
N ALA A 24 7.52 17.95 1.05
CA ALA A 24 7.65 19.27 1.69
C ALA A 24 6.71 19.49 2.90
N SER A 25 6.05 18.45 3.41
CA SER A 25 5.17 18.50 4.57
C SER A 25 6.00 18.56 5.86
N THR A 26 5.52 19.34 6.83
CA THR A 26 6.13 19.57 8.14
C THR A 26 6.01 18.41 9.12
N GLU A 27 5.43 17.27 8.73
CA GLU A 27 5.35 16.08 9.56
C GLU A 27 6.70 15.39 9.61
N GLU A 28 7.16 15.05 10.81
CA GLU A 28 8.36 14.25 11.03
C GLU A 28 8.19 12.89 10.33
N VAL A 29 8.93 12.71 9.25
CA VAL A 29 8.98 11.41 8.56
C VAL A 29 9.95 10.54 9.34
N GLU A 30 9.48 9.43 9.92
CA GLU A 30 10.34 8.40 10.49
C GLU A 30 11.33 7.92 9.40
N ILE A 31 12.61 8.24 9.61
CA ILE A 31 13.66 7.94 8.62
C ILE A 31 14.21 6.56 8.93
N PRO A 32 14.19 5.62 7.98
CA PRO A 32 14.84 4.33 8.16
C PRO A 32 16.35 4.49 8.40
N TYR A 33 16.88 3.69 9.30
CA TYR A 33 18.33 3.68 9.58
C TYR A 33 19.14 3.48 8.29
N GLY A 34 20.21 4.28 8.13
CA GLY A 34 21.09 4.20 6.95
C GLY A 34 20.61 4.98 5.72
N VAL A 35 19.47 5.65 5.78
CA VAL A 35 18.93 6.49 4.69
C VAL A 35 19.25 7.96 4.96
N LYS A 36 19.80 8.67 3.95
CA LYS A 36 20.02 10.12 4.04
C LYS A 36 18.86 10.87 3.41
N ILE A 37 18.27 11.81 4.14
CA ILE A 37 17.22 12.69 3.59
C ILE A 37 17.85 13.81 2.77
N LEU A 38 17.24 14.09 1.61
CA LEU A 38 17.48 15.28 0.82
C LEU A 38 16.34 16.26 0.97
N ASP A 39 16.66 17.55 0.97
CA ASP A 39 15.63 18.59 0.95
C ASP A 39 14.88 18.60 -0.38
N PRO A 40 13.56 18.83 -0.37
CA PRO A 40 12.80 18.90 -1.59
C PRO A 40 13.29 20.05 -2.48
N PRO A 41 13.49 19.79 -3.78
CA PRO A 41 13.90 20.83 -4.71
C PRO A 41 12.81 21.89 -4.86
N LYS A 42 13.21 23.12 -5.10
CA LYS A 42 12.26 24.19 -5.42
C LYS A 42 11.65 23.97 -6.79
N VAL A 43 10.45 23.42 -6.83
CA VAL A 43 9.68 23.23 -8.07
C VAL A 43 8.82 24.47 -8.30
N PRO A 44 8.92 25.16 -9.44
CA PRO A 44 8.09 26.31 -9.75
C PRO A 44 6.60 25.91 -9.77
N LYS A 45 5.74 26.72 -9.12
CA LYS A 45 4.29 26.50 -9.17
C LYS A 45 3.81 26.48 -10.63
N GLY A 46 2.96 25.53 -10.97
CA GLY A 46 2.42 25.40 -12.33
C GLY A 46 3.42 24.91 -13.38
N MET A 47 4.55 24.30 -12.99
CA MET A 47 5.57 23.80 -13.91
C MET A 47 5.00 22.91 -15.04
N ARG A 48 3.95 22.15 -14.77
CA ARG A 48 3.25 21.31 -15.77
C ARG A 48 2.72 22.10 -16.98
N TYR A 49 2.41 23.38 -16.80
CA TYR A 49 1.90 24.26 -17.86
C TYR A 49 3.02 25.02 -18.59
N PHE A 50 4.26 24.89 -18.18
CA PHE A 50 5.38 25.56 -18.84
C PHE A 50 5.61 24.97 -20.23
N PRO A 51 6.09 25.78 -21.20
CA PRO A 51 6.59 25.26 -22.47
C PRO A 51 7.67 24.18 -22.24
N ALA A 52 7.71 23.16 -23.11
CA ALA A 52 8.60 21.99 -22.96
C ALA A 52 10.06 22.40 -22.70
N PHE A 53 10.57 23.40 -23.43
CA PHE A 53 11.92 23.93 -23.26
C PHE A 53 12.20 24.41 -21.82
N TRP A 54 11.27 25.17 -21.22
CA TRP A 54 11.42 25.65 -19.84
C TRP A 54 11.35 24.51 -18.82
N ARG A 55 10.51 23.52 -19.07
CA ARG A 55 10.42 22.32 -18.21
C ARG A 55 11.75 21.57 -18.20
N LEU A 56 12.37 21.35 -19.36
CA LEU A 56 13.68 20.70 -19.46
C LEU A 56 14.76 21.41 -18.64
N ILE A 57 14.83 22.74 -18.73
CA ILE A 57 15.78 23.53 -17.93
C ILE A 57 15.53 23.33 -16.43
N GLN A 58 14.27 23.33 -16.00
CA GLN A 58 13.94 23.12 -14.59
C GLN A 58 14.30 21.70 -14.12
N HIS A 59 14.02 20.67 -14.91
CA HIS A 59 14.38 19.28 -14.57
C HIS A 59 15.90 19.10 -14.42
N ARG A 60 16.70 19.67 -15.33
CA ARG A 60 18.16 19.67 -15.20
C ARG A 60 18.66 20.39 -13.95
N LYS A 61 18.03 21.51 -13.61
CA LYS A 61 18.31 22.23 -12.35
C LYS A 61 18.00 21.38 -11.13
N ILE A 62 16.84 20.73 -11.11
CA ILE A 62 16.44 19.81 -10.03
C ILE A 62 17.46 18.70 -9.89
N GLY A 63 17.81 18.04 -10.98
CA GLY A 63 18.80 16.95 -10.97
C GLY A 63 20.16 17.39 -10.43
N LYS A 64 20.65 18.55 -10.86
CA LYS A 64 21.90 19.11 -10.37
C LYS A 64 21.84 19.42 -8.86
N GLN A 65 20.78 20.06 -8.39
CA GLN A 65 20.59 20.38 -6.98
C GLN A 65 20.56 19.12 -6.11
N LEU A 66 19.86 18.06 -6.54
CA LEU A 66 19.79 16.79 -5.80
C LEU A 66 21.17 16.10 -5.74
N GLN A 67 21.94 16.10 -6.83
CA GLN A 67 23.29 15.54 -6.85
C GLN A 67 24.27 16.34 -5.97
N GLU A 68 24.16 17.67 -5.94
CA GLU A 68 24.94 18.54 -5.06
C GLU A 68 24.65 18.23 -3.57
N GLN A 69 23.38 18.08 -3.18
CA GLN A 69 22.99 17.69 -1.82
C GLN A 69 23.48 16.28 -1.45
N ALA A 70 23.40 15.35 -2.39
CA ALA A 70 23.87 13.98 -2.22
C ALA A 70 25.39 13.88 -2.12
N GLY A 71 26.10 14.81 -2.74
CA GLY A 71 27.56 14.77 -2.92
C GLY A 71 28.01 13.66 -3.86
N ALA A 72 27.12 13.17 -4.74
CA ALA A 72 27.41 12.09 -5.68
C ALA A 72 26.42 12.10 -6.85
N ALA A 73 26.83 11.49 -7.97
CA ALA A 73 25.91 11.08 -9.02
C ALA A 73 25.06 9.89 -8.56
N PHE A 74 23.87 9.75 -9.13
CA PHE A 74 22.99 8.62 -8.85
C PHE A 74 23.20 7.52 -9.89
N ASP A 75 23.30 6.27 -9.43
CA ASP A 75 23.27 5.08 -10.28
C ASP A 75 21.82 4.71 -10.64
N ILE A 76 20.89 4.89 -9.69
CA ILE A 76 19.47 4.63 -9.86
C ILE A 76 18.69 5.83 -9.32
N VAL A 77 17.66 6.24 -10.06
CA VAL A 77 16.60 7.14 -9.60
C VAL A 77 15.28 6.40 -9.61
N TRP A 78 14.67 6.26 -8.45
CA TRP A 78 13.42 5.53 -8.28
C TRP A 78 12.35 6.45 -7.72
N THR A 79 11.32 6.74 -8.51
CA THR A 79 10.21 7.60 -8.09
C THR A 79 8.92 6.83 -7.89
N PHE A 80 8.21 7.19 -6.84
CA PHE A 80 6.83 6.79 -6.56
C PHE A 80 5.87 7.96 -6.76
N ASP A 81 6.42 9.14 -7.04
CA ASP A 81 5.62 10.35 -7.20
C ASP A 81 5.17 10.50 -8.64
N THR A 82 3.88 10.60 -8.79
CA THR A 82 3.20 10.78 -10.06
C THR A 82 2.44 12.09 -10.10
N SER A 83 2.47 12.87 -9.00
CA SER A 83 1.80 14.18 -8.89
C SER A 83 2.54 15.29 -9.62
N VAL A 84 3.85 15.12 -9.85
CA VAL A 84 4.70 16.08 -10.56
C VAL A 84 5.13 15.48 -11.88
N CYS A 85 4.96 16.25 -12.95
CA CYS A 85 5.33 15.88 -14.32
C CYS A 85 6.86 15.88 -14.48
N PHE A 86 7.55 14.90 -13.91
CA PHE A 86 9.02 14.79 -13.99
C PHE A 86 9.46 14.07 -15.26
N ASP A 87 10.41 14.70 -15.96
CA ASP A 87 11.23 14.03 -16.95
C ASP A 87 12.48 13.44 -16.26
N LEU A 88 12.46 12.14 -16.03
CA LEU A 88 13.52 11.45 -15.29
C LEU A 88 14.85 11.44 -16.08
N LYS A 89 14.80 11.47 -17.42
CA LYS A 89 16.02 11.57 -18.28
C LYS A 89 16.75 12.88 -18.06
N GLU A 90 16.00 13.97 -17.91
CA GLU A 90 16.59 15.28 -17.70
C GLU A 90 17.08 15.47 -16.25
N ILE A 91 16.42 14.82 -15.28
CA ILE A 91 16.84 14.85 -13.86
C ILE A 91 18.11 14.02 -13.65
N ALA A 92 18.17 12.82 -14.24
CA ALA A 92 19.27 11.89 -14.03
C ALA A 92 19.64 11.15 -15.32
N PRO A 93 20.31 11.82 -16.27
CA PRO A 93 20.55 11.29 -17.63
C PRO A 93 21.46 10.06 -17.66
N LYS A 94 22.28 9.85 -16.64
CA LYS A 94 23.22 8.72 -16.53
C LYS A 94 22.76 7.61 -15.61
N ALA A 95 21.67 7.80 -14.87
CA ALA A 95 21.12 6.82 -13.94
C ALA A 95 20.13 5.89 -14.64
N VAL A 96 19.93 4.70 -14.07
CA VAL A 96 18.77 3.87 -14.35
C VAL A 96 17.54 4.50 -13.69
N ARG A 97 16.46 4.67 -14.44
CA ARG A 97 15.26 5.41 -14.02
C ARG A 97 14.09 4.46 -13.85
N ILE A 98 13.57 4.42 -12.64
CA ILE A 98 12.42 3.56 -12.26
C ILE A 98 11.24 4.45 -11.89
N LEU A 99 10.11 4.24 -12.56
CA LEU A 99 8.82 4.74 -12.13
C LEU A 99 8.04 3.61 -11.46
N HIS A 100 7.64 3.77 -10.20
CA HIS A 100 6.84 2.79 -9.48
C HIS A 100 5.49 3.39 -9.07
N VAL A 101 4.43 2.97 -9.74
CA VAL A 101 3.07 3.43 -9.50
C VAL A 101 2.37 2.46 -8.57
N VAL A 102 2.00 2.93 -7.39
CA VAL A 102 1.36 2.11 -6.34
C VAL A 102 -0.13 2.36 -6.20
N ASP A 103 -0.64 3.46 -6.76
CA ASP A 103 -2.03 3.87 -6.62
C ASP A 103 -2.62 4.34 -7.95
N LEU A 104 -3.88 3.97 -8.21
CA LEU A 104 -4.60 4.33 -9.44
C LEU A 104 -5.36 5.66 -9.36
N SER A 105 -5.42 6.30 -8.19
CA SER A 105 -6.13 7.58 -7.99
C SER A 105 -5.63 8.74 -8.88
N MET A 106 -5.07 8.41 -10.04
CA MET A 106 -4.16 9.21 -10.79
C MET A 106 -4.78 9.74 -12.06
N GLU A 107 -5.52 10.82 -11.92
CA GLU A 107 -5.78 11.78 -13.00
C GLU A 107 -4.52 12.60 -13.37
N PHE A 108 -3.37 12.28 -12.74
CA PHE A 108 -2.15 13.05 -12.88
C PHE A 108 -1.30 12.66 -14.10
N GLU A 109 -0.45 13.56 -14.54
CA GLU A 109 0.37 13.46 -15.76
C GLU A 109 1.57 12.49 -15.61
N TRP A 110 1.35 11.29 -15.07
CA TRP A 110 2.36 10.24 -14.93
C TRP A 110 3.03 9.83 -16.25
N LYS A 111 2.44 10.20 -17.39
CA LYS A 111 2.90 9.82 -18.73
C LYS A 111 4.32 10.29 -19.03
N LEU A 112 4.69 11.51 -18.61
CA LEU A 112 6.04 12.01 -18.86
C LEU A 112 7.07 11.23 -18.05
N ALA A 113 6.80 10.94 -16.79
CA ALA A 113 7.66 10.09 -15.97
C ALA A 113 7.78 8.68 -16.57
N ALA A 114 6.66 8.09 -17.05
CA ALA A 114 6.69 6.78 -17.68
C ALA A 114 7.47 6.75 -19.00
N LEU A 115 7.32 7.77 -19.86
CA LEU A 115 8.08 7.90 -21.11
C LEU A 115 9.58 8.09 -20.88
N SER A 116 9.97 8.71 -19.77
CA SER A 116 11.36 9.00 -19.42
C SER A 116 12.00 7.94 -18.51
N ALA A 117 11.24 7.00 -18.00
CA ALA A 117 11.73 5.85 -17.22
C ALA A 117 12.32 4.76 -18.14
N ASP A 118 13.34 4.05 -17.66
CA ASP A 118 13.86 2.86 -18.31
C ASP A 118 12.97 1.64 -18.00
N ILE A 119 12.35 1.62 -16.83
CA ILE A 119 11.41 0.59 -16.40
C ILE A 119 10.27 1.22 -15.61
N CYS A 120 9.06 0.74 -15.83
CA CYS A 120 7.88 1.10 -15.06
C CYS A 120 7.40 -0.11 -14.24
N LEU A 121 7.03 0.13 -12.99
CA LEU A 121 6.51 -0.87 -12.08
C LEU A 121 5.09 -0.46 -11.67
N GLY A 122 4.17 -1.40 -11.67
CA GLY A 122 2.80 -1.21 -11.20
C GLY A 122 2.47 -2.18 -10.07
N SER A 123 1.85 -1.71 -9.00
CA SER A 123 1.43 -2.56 -7.87
C SER A 123 0.18 -3.39 -8.18
N SER A 124 -0.45 -3.19 -9.34
CA SER A 124 -1.56 -4.02 -9.84
C SER A 124 -1.42 -4.30 -11.33
N GLN A 125 -2.04 -5.38 -11.82
CA GLN A 125 -2.09 -5.70 -13.25
C GLN A 125 -2.72 -4.54 -14.04
N ARG A 126 -3.75 -3.93 -13.51
CA ARG A 126 -4.41 -2.77 -14.12
C ARG A 126 -3.47 -1.57 -14.27
N ILE A 127 -2.65 -1.27 -13.26
CA ILE A 127 -1.62 -0.23 -13.36
C ILE A 127 -0.60 -0.60 -14.42
N LYS A 128 -0.10 -1.83 -14.42
CA LYS A 128 0.82 -2.33 -15.44
C LYS A 128 0.25 -2.16 -16.84
N GLU A 129 -1.01 -2.56 -17.08
CA GLU A 129 -1.67 -2.43 -18.39
C GLU A 129 -1.78 -0.98 -18.88
N ARG A 130 -1.97 -0.03 -17.97
CA ARG A 130 -1.94 1.40 -18.31
C ARG A 130 -0.52 1.87 -18.65
N LEU A 131 0.46 1.45 -17.86
CA LEU A 131 1.87 1.80 -18.07
C LEU A 131 2.41 1.24 -19.39
N VAL A 132 2.09 0.00 -19.75
CA VAL A 132 2.51 -0.64 -21.01
C VAL A 132 2.10 0.17 -22.24
N LYS A 133 0.97 0.87 -22.21
CA LYS A 133 0.52 1.73 -23.32
C LYS A 133 1.44 2.93 -23.57
N VAL A 134 2.30 3.26 -22.61
CA VAL A 134 3.22 4.42 -22.66
C VAL A 134 4.68 3.98 -22.67
N ASN A 135 5.00 2.99 -21.86
CA ASN A 135 6.33 2.40 -21.76
C ASN A 135 6.21 0.87 -21.84
N PRO A 136 6.66 0.22 -22.95
CA PRO A 136 6.53 -1.22 -23.12
C PRO A 136 7.30 -2.02 -22.06
N ASN A 137 8.29 -1.42 -21.40
CA ASN A 137 9.04 -2.03 -20.30
C ASN A 137 8.34 -1.79 -18.95
N ALA A 138 7.07 -2.16 -18.88
CA ALA A 138 6.27 -2.05 -17.66
C ALA A 138 5.93 -3.42 -17.09
N HIS A 139 6.14 -3.60 -15.78
CA HIS A 139 6.03 -4.86 -15.07
C HIS A 139 5.12 -4.74 -13.86
N PHE A 140 4.51 -5.85 -13.49
CA PHE A 140 3.74 -5.98 -12.26
C PHE A 140 4.67 -6.40 -11.11
N ILE A 141 4.55 -5.70 -9.97
CA ILE A 141 5.26 -6.01 -8.73
C ILE A 141 4.26 -5.91 -7.57
N HIS A 142 4.04 -6.99 -6.85
CA HIS A 142 3.20 -6.99 -5.65
C HIS A 142 3.73 -6.02 -4.57
N HIS A 143 2.84 -5.60 -3.67
CA HIS A 143 3.29 -5.02 -2.40
C HIS A 143 4.20 -5.99 -1.66
N GLY A 144 5.23 -5.44 -1.01
CA GLY A 144 6.13 -6.23 -0.19
C GLY A 144 5.51 -6.55 1.18
N TYR A 145 5.81 -7.73 1.69
CA TYR A 145 5.52 -8.12 3.08
C TYR A 145 6.71 -7.80 3.99
N THR A 146 6.42 -7.22 5.15
CA THR A 146 7.38 -7.08 6.26
C THR A 146 6.89 -7.92 7.44
N LYS A 147 7.73 -8.83 7.91
CA LYS A 147 7.44 -9.61 9.12
C LYS A 147 7.83 -8.78 10.34
N TYR A 148 6.86 -8.48 11.20
CA TYR A 148 7.09 -7.86 12.49
C TYR A 148 7.04 -8.89 13.63
N PRO A 149 7.75 -8.63 14.75
CA PRO A 149 7.64 -9.45 15.95
C PRO A 149 6.22 -9.42 16.53
N ILE A 150 5.76 -10.54 17.05
CA ILE A 150 4.50 -10.60 17.79
C ILE A 150 4.83 -10.42 19.28
N VAL A 151 4.29 -9.37 19.88
CA VAL A 151 4.58 -8.99 21.29
C VAL A 151 3.61 -9.60 22.31
N GLY A 152 2.61 -10.37 21.85
CA GLY A 152 1.64 -11.06 22.71
C GLY A 152 0.24 -11.07 22.14
N ASN A 153 -0.71 -11.60 22.92
CA ASN A 153 -2.14 -11.51 22.64
C ASN A 153 -2.65 -10.13 23.08
N LEU A 154 -3.19 -9.35 22.15
CA LEU A 154 -3.69 -8.00 22.38
C LEU A 154 -5.23 -7.94 22.42
N LEU A 155 -5.92 -9.04 22.14
CA LEU A 155 -7.36 -9.11 22.09
C LEU A 155 -7.84 -10.19 23.05
N GLU A 156 -8.39 -9.76 24.17
CA GLU A 156 -8.94 -10.66 25.20
C GLU A 156 -10.47 -10.74 25.01
N SER A 157 -10.97 -11.91 24.67
CA SER A 157 -12.39 -12.24 24.58
C SER A 157 -12.59 -13.74 24.54
N ASP A 158 -13.72 -14.20 25.09
CA ASP A 158 -14.18 -15.59 24.97
C ASP A 158 -14.91 -15.83 23.63
N ARG A 159 -15.27 -14.75 22.91
CA ARG A 159 -15.88 -14.82 21.59
C ARG A 159 -14.82 -14.80 20.50
N PRO A 160 -15.10 -15.33 19.30
CA PRO A 160 -14.19 -15.15 18.18
C PRO A 160 -14.00 -13.66 17.84
N LYS A 161 -12.74 -13.27 17.64
CA LYS A 161 -12.28 -11.90 17.42
C LYS A 161 -12.07 -11.62 15.94
N ILE A 162 -12.84 -10.72 15.40
CA ILE A 162 -12.84 -10.35 13.99
C ILE A 162 -12.20 -8.95 13.88
N VAL A 163 -11.12 -8.84 13.12
CA VAL A 163 -10.33 -7.60 13.06
C VAL A 163 -10.42 -6.94 11.70
N TYR A 164 -10.75 -5.66 11.70
CA TYR A 164 -10.52 -4.74 10.60
C TYR A 164 -9.43 -3.74 10.99
N ALA A 165 -8.36 -3.60 10.20
CA ALA A 165 -7.36 -2.56 10.41
C ALA A 165 -7.30 -1.60 9.21
N GLY A 166 -7.38 -0.30 9.47
CA GLY A 166 -7.29 0.75 8.47
C GLY A 166 -8.11 1.98 8.83
N ASN A 167 -7.98 3.02 8.00
CA ASN A 167 -8.74 4.24 8.19
C ASN A 167 -10.24 3.98 7.98
N LEU A 168 -11.06 4.30 9.00
CA LEU A 168 -12.52 4.12 8.99
C LEU A 168 -13.27 5.24 8.27
N THR A 169 -12.57 6.28 7.84
CA THR A 169 -13.15 7.47 7.20
C THR A 169 -12.91 7.54 5.69
N ILE A 170 -12.25 6.53 5.12
CA ILE A 170 -11.97 6.53 3.67
C ILE A 170 -13.24 6.36 2.85
N ALA A 171 -13.32 7.11 1.75
CA ALA A 171 -14.51 7.16 0.90
C ALA A 171 -14.89 5.81 0.27
N TYR A 172 -13.93 4.91 0.08
CA TYR A 172 -14.15 3.60 -0.53
C TYR A 172 -14.43 2.47 0.47
N LEU A 173 -14.53 2.75 1.79
CA LEU A 173 -15.00 1.78 2.77
C LEU A 173 -16.50 1.49 2.55
N ASP A 174 -16.88 0.23 2.50
CA ASP A 174 -18.30 -0.17 2.46
C ASP A 174 -18.87 -0.20 3.90
N GLN A 175 -19.21 0.98 4.39
CA GLN A 175 -19.73 1.18 5.75
C GLN A 175 -21.03 0.40 6.00
N SER A 176 -21.92 0.37 5.01
CA SER A 176 -23.20 -0.34 5.12
C SER A 176 -23.01 -1.85 5.23
N ARG A 177 -22.08 -2.39 4.47
CA ARG A 177 -21.73 -3.83 4.51
C ARG A 177 -21.10 -4.20 5.86
N LEU A 178 -20.19 -3.37 6.38
CA LEU A 178 -19.60 -3.60 7.71
C LEU A 178 -20.65 -3.57 8.81
N LEU A 179 -21.56 -2.59 8.84
CA LEU A 179 -22.67 -2.54 9.81
C LEU A 179 -23.57 -3.77 9.71
N SER A 180 -23.91 -4.18 8.49
CA SER A 180 -24.71 -5.39 8.27
C SER A 180 -24.00 -6.64 8.80
N LEU A 181 -22.69 -6.78 8.52
CA LEU A 181 -21.88 -7.90 9.02
C LEU A 181 -21.90 -7.97 10.55
N VAL A 182 -21.61 -6.85 11.20
CA VAL A 182 -21.54 -6.76 12.67
C VAL A 182 -22.88 -7.08 13.31
N ARG A 183 -23.99 -6.50 12.82
CA ARG A 183 -25.34 -6.69 13.36
C ARG A 183 -25.85 -8.13 13.22
N ASN A 184 -25.49 -8.80 12.13
CA ASN A 184 -25.93 -10.17 11.86
C ASN A 184 -25.03 -11.25 12.48
N ASN A 185 -23.97 -10.86 13.20
CA ASN A 185 -23.01 -11.78 13.83
C ASN A 185 -22.68 -11.32 15.25
N SER A 186 -23.70 -11.15 16.10
CA SER A 186 -23.56 -10.68 17.49
C SER A 186 -22.81 -11.65 18.41
N GLU A 187 -22.61 -12.88 17.97
CA GLU A 187 -21.80 -13.90 18.64
C GLU A 187 -20.28 -13.70 18.51
N TYR A 188 -19.81 -12.74 17.69
CA TYR A 188 -18.41 -12.41 17.49
C TYR A 188 -18.10 -11.02 18.02
N ASP A 189 -16.87 -10.78 18.46
CA ASP A 189 -16.37 -9.45 18.80
C ASP A 189 -15.60 -8.85 17.63
N PHE A 190 -16.04 -7.66 17.21
CA PHE A 190 -15.45 -6.93 16.08
C PHE A 190 -14.54 -5.82 16.58
N HIS A 191 -13.27 -5.93 16.26
CA HIS A 191 -12.24 -4.96 16.60
C HIS A 191 -11.88 -4.12 15.38
N PHE A 192 -12.12 -2.83 15.44
CA PHE A 192 -11.76 -1.89 14.40
C PHE A 192 -10.55 -1.07 14.87
N ILE A 193 -9.45 -1.14 14.14
CA ILE A 193 -8.18 -0.51 14.50
C ILE A 193 -7.81 0.51 13.44
N GLY A 194 -7.72 1.79 13.79
CA GLY A 194 -7.29 2.80 12.85
C GLY A 194 -7.79 4.21 13.11
N ASP A 195 -7.51 5.09 12.16
CA ASP A 195 -7.92 6.48 12.25
C ASP A 195 -9.44 6.60 12.12
N ARG A 196 -10.04 7.34 13.06
CA ARG A 196 -11.47 7.63 13.14
C ARG A 196 -11.82 9.04 12.65
N GLY A 197 -10.89 9.70 11.95
CA GLY A 197 -11.17 11.01 11.35
C GLY A 197 -11.09 12.19 12.32
N ASN A 198 -10.15 12.17 13.23
CA ASN A 198 -9.82 13.34 14.04
C ASN A 198 -9.24 14.51 13.21
N SER A 199 -9.14 14.36 11.90
CA SER A 199 -8.77 15.43 10.98
C SER A 199 -10.01 16.20 10.52
N ASN A 200 -9.90 17.52 10.37
CA ASN A 200 -10.94 18.46 9.95
C ASN A 200 -11.56 18.20 8.55
N LEU A 201 -11.35 17.01 7.98
CA LEU A 201 -11.84 16.55 6.67
C LEU A 201 -12.94 15.48 6.76
N SER A 202 -13.41 15.12 7.97
CA SER A 202 -14.48 14.15 8.16
C SER A 202 -15.82 14.74 7.69
N MET A 203 -16.33 14.25 6.57
CA MET A 203 -17.67 14.56 6.11
C MET A 203 -18.73 13.90 7.02
N GLY A 204 -19.87 14.56 7.25
CA GLY A 204 -20.90 14.17 8.23
C GLY A 204 -21.39 12.70 8.21
N ARG A 205 -21.32 12.00 7.07
CA ARG A 205 -21.64 10.56 6.98
C ARG A 205 -20.69 9.65 7.78
N THR A 206 -19.44 10.05 7.95
CA THR A 206 -18.44 9.27 8.68
C THR A 206 -18.70 9.31 10.18
N SER A 207 -19.21 10.43 10.70
CA SER A 207 -19.58 10.56 12.12
C SER A 207 -20.78 9.67 12.47
N GLU A 208 -21.76 9.56 11.58
CA GLU A 208 -22.94 8.69 11.75
C GLU A 208 -22.54 7.21 11.81
N PHE A 209 -21.73 6.76 10.84
CA PHE A 209 -21.21 5.39 10.81
C PHE A 209 -20.43 5.02 12.08
N LEU A 210 -19.56 5.88 12.56
CA LEU A 210 -18.79 5.64 13.78
C LEU A 210 -19.70 5.59 15.03
N SER A 211 -20.69 6.50 15.12
CA SER A 211 -21.66 6.49 16.21
C SER A 211 -22.52 5.22 16.21
N GLU A 212 -22.89 4.71 15.02
CA GLU A 212 -23.59 3.44 14.90
C GLU A 212 -22.71 2.27 15.36
N LEU A 213 -21.44 2.22 14.93
CA LEU A 213 -20.51 1.17 15.39
C LEU A 213 -20.33 1.21 16.91
N GLU A 214 -20.14 2.40 17.50
CA GLU A 214 -19.99 2.58 18.95
C GLU A 214 -21.22 2.15 19.74
N SER A 215 -22.39 2.14 19.13
CA SER A 215 -23.64 1.73 19.78
C SER A 215 -23.84 0.20 19.83
N LEU A 216 -23.01 -0.58 19.17
CA LEU A 216 -23.13 -2.04 19.11
C LEU A 216 -22.28 -2.72 20.19
N ASP A 217 -22.89 -3.57 21.01
CA ASP A 217 -22.26 -4.22 22.18
C ASP A 217 -21.11 -5.17 21.81
N ASN A 218 -21.04 -5.61 20.56
CA ASN A 218 -20.03 -6.51 20.03
C ASN A 218 -18.96 -5.78 19.19
N VAL A 219 -18.82 -4.46 19.35
CA VAL A 219 -17.82 -3.63 18.67
C VAL A 219 -16.84 -3.02 19.65
N ILE A 220 -15.57 -3.15 19.34
CA ILE A 220 -14.47 -2.52 20.07
C ILE A 220 -13.66 -1.65 19.12
N LEU A 221 -13.66 -0.34 19.35
CA LEU A 221 -12.90 0.62 18.57
C LEU A 221 -11.54 0.89 19.21
N HIS A 222 -10.49 0.67 18.43
CA HIS A 222 -9.10 0.99 18.82
C HIS A 222 -8.61 2.21 18.04
N ASP A 223 -7.74 3.00 18.64
CA ASP A 223 -7.04 4.07 17.95
C ASP A 223 -6.04 3.53 16.91
N ALA A 224 -5.54 4.41 16.07
CA ALA A 224 -4.46 4.07 15.17
C ALA A 224 -3.21 3.68 15.97
N VAL A 225 -2.62 2.55 15.61
CA VAL A 225 -1.42 2.01 16.28
C VAL A 225 -0.24 1.98 15.31
N ASN A 226 0.97 1.86 15.86
CA ASN A 226 2.17 1.68 15.05
C ASN A 226 2.03 0.39 14.19
N PRO A 227 2.42 0.41 12.90
CA PRO A 227 2.40 -0.76 12.02
C PRO A 227 3.04 -2.03 12.60
N GLU A 228 4.09 -1.89 13.41
CA GLU A 228 4.73 -3.02 14.08
C GLU A 228 3.79 -3.73 15.05
N LEU A 229 2.93 -2.97 15.75
CA LEU A 229 1.96 -3.52 16.69
C LEU A 229 0.78 -4.19 16.01
N LEU A 230 0.43 -3.77 14.78
CA LEU A 230 -0.64 -4.39 14.00
C LEU A 230 -0.43 -5.89 13.79
N ALA A 231 0.82 -6.34 13.65
CA ALA A 231 1.12 -7.78 13.53
C ALA A 231 0.62 -8.59 14.73
N SER A 232 0.68 -8.03 15.94
CA SER A 232 0.17 -8.68 17.16
C SER A 232 -1.36 -8.69 17.20
N TYR A 233 -2.02 -7.62 16.76
CA TYR A 233 -3.47 -7.61 16.60
C TYR A 233 -3.94 -8.66 15.59
N TYR A 234 -3.27 -8.77 14.43
CA TYR A 234 -3.60 -9.79 13.43
C TYR A 234 -3.38 -11.20 13.98
N ALA A 235 -2.29 -11.42 14.71
CA ALA A 235 -2.03 -12.72 15.35
C ALA A 235 -3.07 -13.10 16.42
N SER A 236 -3.64 -12.09 17.11
CA SER A 236 -4.67 -12.27 18.15
C SER A 236 -6.07 -12.47 17.58
N ALA A 237 -6.30 -12.15 16.29
CA ALA A 237 -7.59 -12.30 15.64
C ALA A 237 -7.90 -13.76 15.31
N ASP A 238 -9.19 -14.06 15.14
CA ASP A 238 -9.67 -15.32 14.58
C ASP A 238 -9.99 -15.20 13.08
N ALA A 239 -10.38 -13.99 12.60
CA ALA A 239 -10.44 -13.65 11.18
C ALA A 239 -10.14 -12.15 10.94
N LEU A 240 -9.77 -11.83 9.70
CA LEU A 240 -9.41 -10.48 9.25
C LEU A 240 -10.34 -10.01 8.14
N LEU A 241 -10.70 -8.71 8.15
CA LEU A 241 -11.66 -8.13 7.22
C LEU A 241 -11.03 -7.13 6.26
N ILE A 242 -11.39 -7.26 4.99
CA ILE A 242 -11.22 -6.24 3.96
C ILE A 242 -12.60 -5.93 3.37
N CYS A 243 -13.07 -4.71 3.48
CA CYS A 243 -14.42 -4.35 3.09
C CYS A 243 -14.45 -3.05 2.31
N TYR A 244 -14.37 -3.15 0.99
CA TYR A 244 -14.42 -2.00 0.10
C TYR A 244 -15.69 -2.01 -0.74
N ASN A 245 -16.22 -0.82 -1.01
CA ASN A 245 -17.38 -0.66 -1.85
C ASN A 245 -17.02 -1.02 -3.31
N PRO A 246 -17.74 -1.95 -3.96
CA PRO A 246 -17.46 -2.41 -5.31
C PRO A 246 -17.44 -1.32 -6.38
N ILE A 247 -18.08 -0.16 -6.14
CA ILE A 247 -18.04 0.97 -7.08
C ILE A 247 -16.62 1.56 -7.22
N TYR A 248 -15.75 1.36 -6.23
CA TYR A 248 -14.35 1.80 -6.24
C TYR A 248 -13.37 0.70 -6.63
N ARG A 249 -13.85 -0.45 -7.15
CA ARG A 249 -13.00 -1.61 -7.51
C ARG A 249 -11.80 -1.24 -8.37
N GLU A 250 -11.98 -0.26 -9.26
CA GLU A 250 -10.91 0.18 -10.15
C GLU A 250 -9.74 0.85 -9.42
N GLN A 251 -10.01 1.49 -8.28
CA GLN A 251 -9.00 2.22 -7.51
C GLN A 251 -8.33 1.33 -6.45
N ILE A 252 -8.96 0.20 -6.05
CA ILE A 252 -8.56 -0.59 -4.89
C ILE A 252 -8.31 -2.05 -5.28
N SER A 253 -7.56 -2.30 -6.33
CA SER A 253 -7.32 -3.66 -6.82
C SER A 253 -6.33 -4.45 -5.95
N ASN A 254 -5.39 -3.78 -5.29
CA ASN A 254 -4.34 -4.41 -4.48
C ASN A 254 -4.06 -3.62 -3.19
N PRO A 255 -4.88 -3.76 -2.14
CA PRO A 255 -4.65 -3.06 -0.89
C PRO A 255 -3.43 -3.64 -0.15
N HIS A 256 -2.54 -2.78 0.33
CA HIS A 256 -1.32 -3.17 1.06
C HIS A 256 -1.60 -4.12 2.24
N LYS A 257 -2.69 -3.89 2.98
CA LYS A 257 -3.10 -4.74 4.11
C LYS A 257 -3.36 -6.21 3.75
N ALA A 258 -3.72 -6.52 2.50
CA ALA A 258 -3.94 -7.91 2.09
C ALA A 258 -2.66 -8.75 2.26
N MET A 259 -1.49 -8.18 1.94
CA MET A 259 -0.22 -8.86 2.11
C MET A 259 0.15 -9.05 3.59
N GLU A 260 -0.15 -8.07 4.43
CA GLU A 260 0.06 -8.16 5.89
C GLU A 260 -0.86 -9.23 6.51
N TYR A 261 -2.12 -9.27 6.09
CA TYR A 261 -3.10 -10.27 6.52
C TYR A 261 -2.69 -11.69 6.12
N LEU A 262 -2.25 -11.88 4.87
CA LEU A 262 -1.70 -13.15 4.41
C LEU A 262 -0.48 -13.57 5.25
N GLY A 263 0.37 -12.61 5.61
CA GLY A 263 1.54 -12.84 6.45
C GLY A 263 1.22 -13.32 7.86
N SER A 264 0.06 -12.95 8.42
CA SER A 264 -0.41 -13.45 9.71
C SER A 264 -0.84 -14.92 9.66
N GLY A 265 -1.26 -15.39 8.49
CA GLY A 265 -1.84 -16.72 8.28
C GLY A 265 -3.32 -16.83 8.65
N LYS A 266 -3.93 -15.80 9.22
CA LYS A 266 -5.34 -15.83 9.64
C LYS A 266 -6.29 -15.88 8.44
N PRO A 267 -7.48 -16.46 8.60
CA PRO A 267 -8.52 -16.44 7.57
C PRO A 267 -8.93 -15.00 7.23
N ILE A 268 -9.16 -14.73 5.96
CA ILE A 268 -9.43 -13.39 5.43
C ILE A 268 -10.77 -13.39 4.71
N LEU A 269 -11.69 -12.55 5.15
CA LEU A 269 -12.95 -12.25 4.46
C LEU A 269 -12.78 -10.90 3.74
N SER A 270 -13.01 -10.87 2.44
CA SER A 270 -12.84 -9.68 1.62
C SER A 270 -14.00 -9.47 0.64
N THR A 271 -14.30 -8.22 0.32
CA THR A 271 -14.90 -7.88 -0.96
C THR A 271 -13.93 -8.19 -2.08
N TRP A 272 -14.40 -8.26 -3.34
CA TRP A 272 -13.56 -8.72 -4.45
C TRP A 272 -12.30 -7.87 -4.64
N LEU A 273 -11.15 -8.54 -4.69
CA LEU A 273 -9.84 -7.96 -4.97
C LEU A 273 -9.29 -8.61 -6.25
N GLU A 274 -9.18 -7.83 -7.33
CA GLU A 274 -8.78 -8.33 -8.65
C GLU A 274 -7.42 -9.03 -8.64
N GLU A 275 -6.45 -8.49 -7.91
CA GLU A 275 -5.09 -9.05 -7.84
C GLU A 275 -5.01 -10.42 -7.13
N TYR A 276 -6.09 -10.82 -6.48
CA TYR A 276 -6.18 -12.10 -5.76
C TYR A 276 -7.22 -13.03 -6.37
N ALA A 277 -7.72 -12.72 -7.58
CA ALA A 277 -8.75 -13.52 -8.27
C ALA A 277 -8.34 -15.00 -8.45
N GLU A 278 -7.05 -15.27 -8.69
CA GLU A 278 -6.48 -16.62 -8.83
C GLU A 278 -6.09 -17.25 -7.47
N HIS A 279 -6.32 -16.54 -6.35
CA HIS A 279 -5.91 -16.94 -5.00
C HIS A 279 -7.08 -17.01 -4.02
N GLN A 280 -8.26 -17.48 -4.52
CA GLN A 280 -9.46 -17.62 -3.70
C GLN A 280 -9.33 -18.73 -2.63
N ASP A 281 -8.34 -19.59 -2.75
CA ASP A 281 -7.93 -20.53 -1.71
C ASP A 281 -7.21 -19.88 -0.52
N LEU A 282 -6.71 -18.65 -0.70
CA LEU A 282 -6.03 -17.87 0.36
C LEU A 282 -6.95 -16.82 1.00
N ILE A 283 -7.85 -16.22 0.22
CA ILE A 283 -8.74 -15.13 0.64
C ILE A 283 -10.16 -15.48 0.19
N PHE A 284 -11.10 -15.56 1.12
CA PHE A 284 -12.52 -15.68 0.76
C PHE A 284 -13.02 -14.34 0.27
N MET A 285 -13.42 -14.25 -1.00
CA MET A 285 -13.83 -13.01 -1.64
C MET A 285 -15.24 -13.10 -2.20
N THR A 286 -16.08 -12.11 -1.88
CA THR A 286 -17.42 -11.98 -2.45
C THR A 286 -17.91 -10.53 -2.41
N ASP A 287 -18.62 -10.10 -3.45
CA ASP A 287 -19.35 -8.82 -3.46
C ASP A 287 -20.84 -8.99 -3.11
N ASP A 288 -21.32 -10.21 -3.00
CA ASP A 288 -22.66 -10.46 -2.51
C ASP A 288 -22.75 -10.16 -1.01
N LEU A 289 -23.75 -9.36 -0.62
CA LEU A 289 -23.89 -8.93 0.78
C LEU A 289 -24.21 -10.12 1.72
N THR A 290 -25.11 -11.01 1.27
CA THR A 290 -25.48 -12.21 2.03
C THR A 290 -24.28 -13.14 2.13
N GLY A 291 -23.60 -13.42 1.00
CA GLY A 291 -22.40 -14.24 0.97
C GLY A 291 -21.27 -13.66 1.83
N TYR A 292 -21.14 -12.33 1.92
CA TYR A 292 -20.15 -11.69 2.79
C TYR A 292 -20.49 -11.92 4.28
N THR A 293 -21.77 -11.79 4.66
CA THR A 293 -22.21 -11.96 6.03
C THR A 293 -22.13 -13.43 6.48
N GLU A 294 -22.59 -14.37 5.65
CA GLU A 294 -22.57 -15.80 5.94
C GLU A 294 -21.15 -16.41 5.76
N GLY A 295 -20.37 -15.85 4.85
CA GLY A 295 -19.00 -16.30 4.55
C GLY A 295 -18.07 -16.24 5.75
N LEU A 296 -18.30 -15.33 6.71
CA LEU A 296 -17.52 -15.28 7.93
C LEU A 296 -17.66 -16.57 8.77
N LYS A 297 -18.90 -17.09 8.92
CA LYS A 297 -19.16 -18.34 9.66
C LYS A 297 -18.51 -19.54 8.98
N GLN A 298 -18.63 -19.61 7.66
CA GLN A 298 -18.01 -20.67 6.87
C GLN A 298 -16.48 -20.60 6.98
N LEU A 299 -15.93 -19.40 6.82
CA LEU A 299 -14.48 -19.16 6.87
C LEU A 299 -13.86 -19.60 8.19
N LEU A 300 -14.49 -19.23 9.34
CA LEU A 300 -14.02 -19.63 10.66
C LEU A 300 -14.09 -21.14 10.90
N LYS A 301 -15.10 -21.82 10.33
CA LYS A 301 -15.30 -23.26 10.46
C LYS A 301 -14.33 -24.07 9.59
N GLU A 302 -14.00 -23.57 8.40
CA GLU A 302 -13.26 -24.31 7.39
C GLU A 302 -11.75 -23.98 7.37
N ASP A 303 -11.29 -23.04 8.21
CA ASP A 303 -9.89 -22.73 8.29
C ASP A 303 -9.09 -23.84 8.99
N ASP A 304 -7.90 -24.12 8.45
CA ASP A 304 -7.02 -25.15 8.97
C ASP A 304 -5.54 -24.73 8.87
N LEU A 305 -4.67 -25.52 9.45
CA LEU A 305 -3.22 -25.25 9.47
C LEU A 305 -2.60 -25.23 8.07
N ASP A 306 -3.09 -26.02 7.11
CA ASP A 306 -2.59 -26.03 5.74
C ASP A 306 -2.91 -24.71 5.03
N LYS A 307 -4.15 -24.22 5.15
CA LYS A 307 -4.55 -22.92 4.62
C LYS A 307 -3.76 -21.77 5.25
N GLN A 308 -3.53 -21.83 6.57
CA GLN A 308 -2.73 -20.84 7.29
C GLN A 308 -1.28 -20.79 6.76
N GLU A 309 -0.65 -21.95 6.57
CA GLU A 309 0.71 -22.02 6.03
C GLU A 309 0.78 -21.59 4.56
N LYS A 310 -0.21 -21.88 3.74
CA LYS A 310 -0.30 -21.36 2.36
C LYS A 310 -0.33 -19.83 2.32
N ARG A 311 -1.15 -19.20 3.18
CA ARG A 311 -1.18 -17.73 3.31
C ARG A 311 0.18 -17.14 3.70
N LYS A 312 0.80 -17.69 4.75
CA LYS A 312 2.13 -17.26 5.19
C LYS A 312 3.20 -17.51 4.12
N ALA A 313 3.13 -18.62 3.39
CA ALA A 313 4.05 -18.92 2.30
C ALA A 313 3.92 -17.91 1.16
N PHE A 314 2.69 -17.54 0.80
CA PHE A 314 2.46 -16.50 -0.20
C PHE A 314 3.11 -15.17 0.21
N ALA A 315 2.90 -14.71 1.45
CA ALA A 315 3.51 -13.49 1.96
C ALA A 315 5.05 -13.58 2.01
N ARG A 316 5.61 -14.71 2.47
CA ARG A 316 7.07 -14.94 2.49
C ARG A 316 7.72 -14.90 1.10
N ASN A 317 6.99 -15.31 0.06
CA ASN A 317 7.43 -15.23 -1.33
C ASN A 317 7.30 -13.83 -1.94
N ASN A 318 6.65 -12.91 -1.22
CA ASN A 318 6.44 -11.54 -1.64
C ASN A 318 6.98 -10.51 -0.61
N THR A 319 8.05 -10.82 0.12
CA THR A 319 8.73 -9.84 0.97
C THR A 319 9.35 -8.72 0.15
N TYR A 320 9.61 -7.54 0.77
CA TYR A 320 10.29 -6.44 0.07
C TYR A 320 11.64 -6.86 -0.50
N LEU A 321 12.40 -7.72 0.19
CA LEU A 321 13.64 -8.29 -0.35
C LEU A 321 13.40 -9.11 -1.62
N LYS A 322 12.34 -9.92 -1.64
CA LYS A 322 11.97 -10.68 -2.85
C LYS A 322 11.50 -9.78 -3.99
N GLN A 323 10.81 -8.69 -3.68
CA GLN A 323 10.43 -7.71 -4.71
C GLN A 323 11.68 -6.99 -5.25
N ILE A 324 12.65 -6.60 -4.39
CA ILE A 324 13.93 -6.02 -4.83
C ILE A 324 14.67 -7.01 -5.75
N GLU A 325 14.78 -8.28 -5.38
CA GLU A 325 15.41 -9.32 -6.19
C GLU A 325 14.76 -9.44 -7.59
N LYS A 326 13.42 -9.41 -7.65
CA LYS A 326 12.68 -9.40 -8.93
C LYS A 326 13.02 -8.15 -9.76
N ILE A 327 13.05 -6.99 -9.13
CA ILE A 327 13.36 -5.72 -9.80
C ILE A 327 14.81 -5.72 -10.31
N GLU A 328 15.76 -6.17 -9.52
CA GLU A 328 17.17 -6.30 -9.94
C GLU A 328 17.32 -7.22 -11.16
N ASN A 329 16.58 -8.32 -11.19
CA ASN A 329 16.59 -9.21 -12.35
C ASN A 329 16.00 -8.55 -13.61
N LEU A 330 14.94 -7.76 -13.47
CA LEU A 330 14.41 -6.95 -14.56
C LEU A 330 15.42 -5.90 -15.03
N LEU A 331 16.14 -5.24 -14.12
CA LEU A 331 17.16 -4.25 -14.48
C LEU A 331 18.35 -4.86 -15.24
N LYS A 332 18.75 -6.11 -14.95
CA LYS A 332 19.79 -6.81 -15.69
C LYS A 332 19.43 -7.00 -17.17
N THR A 333 18.15 -7.14 -17.48
CA THR A 333 17.69 -7.28 -18.87
C THR A 333 17.73 -5.97 -19.68
N LEU A 334 17.86 -4.83 -19.02
CA LEU A 334 18.01 -3.53 -19.69
C LEU A 334 19.38 -3.34 -20.35
N GLY A 335 20.40 -4.06 -19.88
CA GLY A 335 21.80 -3.95 -20.35
C GLY A 335 22.21 -5.03 -21.36
N SER A 336 21.28 -5.95 -21.68
CA SER A 336 21.48 -7.00 -22.69
C SER A 336 20.76 -6.64 -23.98
#